data_81faeaa21dbd01e3a61854e43c17d0e2
#
_entry.id   81faeaa21dbd01e3a61854e43c17d0e2
#
_cell.length_a   1.000
_cell.length_b   1.000
_cell.length_c   1.000
_cell.angle_alpha   90.00
_cell.angle_beta   90.00
_cell.angle_gamma   90.00
#
_symmetry.space_group_name_H-M   'P 1'
#
loop_
_entity.id
_entity.type
_entity.pdbx_description
1 polymer ?
#
loop_
_entity_poly.entity_id
_entity_poly.type
_entity_poly.pdbx_seq_one_letter_code
_entity_poly.pdbx_strand_id
1 'polypeptide(L)'
;MKKILFCMQALVASLLLTACLHDDNEVFDESAAQRIEKAVTADKALLESAPNGWELHLWTEPKYTGGGYTYLMKFKNGKVTVSADIAPAEMQTTSSYDVIQDAGPVLTINTFNTIFHHLSTPSMQDDDGHGQDFEFIIQRTTNDSIYLEGRKFGNKMVMTRIKPELNWKNHLEAIQQTESDMLMTYIYVVGTDTTFVNLSEERSLTTKAGQSMNSAPYYYTATGITLQAPVMVGGKQVQHFKYNSNALTLSCTDNGASAIVLKAVLPKDYMNYADFAGTYDLAYYFGTLHVELVPAGDNKTFKLKGLSTDFMPTLTYNRASGTLSWNAQLVYTESNGHEIWLCPLSLRDGGNLTWSSAAGFILSKDITKPGTVLHFTANAAFDSADSFYLAEIFGSKYIGASKTIKIAGLPYIFYVKGMTKTN
;
A
#
# COMPACT_ATOMS: atom_id res chain seq x y z
N MET A 1 -74.33 -37.75 -19.20
CA MET A 1 -73.56 -36.51 -19.02
C MET A 1 -72.37 -36.68 -18.03
N LYS A 2 -72.53 -37.22 -16.82
CA LYS A 2 -71.42 -37.35 -15.82
C LYS A 2 -70.23 -38.21 -16.32
N LYS A 3 -70.47 -39.33 -17.09
CA LYS A 3 -69.39 -40.16 -17.65
C LYS A 3 -68.57 -39.48 -18.72
N ILE A 4 -69.16 -38.62 -19.54
CA ILE A 4 -68.47 -37.86 -20.61
C ILE A 4 -67.59 -36.73 -19.96
N LEU A 5 -68.07 -36.10 -18.89
CA LEU A 5 -67.34 -35.08 -18.17
C LEU A 5 -66.09 -35.68 -17.49
N PHE A 6 -66.20 -36.92 -16.94
CA PHE A 6 -65.06 -37.61 -16.33
C PHE A 6 -64.02 -38.03 -17.35
N CYS A 7 -64.42 -38.50 -18.54
CA CYS A 7 -63.52 -38.81 -19.64
C CYS A 7 -62.82 -37.58 -20.18
N MET A 8 -63.51 -36.42 -20.26
CA MET A 8 -62.90 -35.14 -20.65
C MET A 8 -61.90 -34.67 -19.60
N GLN A 9 -62.21 -34.77 -18.32
CA GLN A 9 -61.24 -34.42 -17.24
C GLN A 9 -60.02 -35.35 -17.22
N ALA A 10 -60.17 -36.63 -17.48
CA ALA A 10 -59.05 -37.55 -17.59
C ALA A 10 -58.16 -37.27 -18.81
N LEU A 11 -58.78 -36.85 -19.94
CA LEU A 11 -58.06 -36.48 -21.17
C LEU A 11 -57.27 -35.18 -20.99
N VAL A 12 -57.86 -34.18 -20.31
CA VAL A 12 -57.17 -32.92 -19.99
C VAL A 12 -56.05 -33.14 -18.98
N ALA A 13 -56.24 -34.02 -17.98
CA ALA A 13 -55.18 -34.37 -17.03
C ALA A 13 -54.01 -35.14 -17.71
N SER A 14 -54.28 -36.00 -18.68
CA SER A 14 -53.23 -36.68 -19.45
C SER A 14 -52.46 -35.77 -20.39
N LEU A 15 -53.12 -34.72 -20.95
CA LEU A 15 -52.46 -33.71 -21.77
C LEU A 15 -51.56 -32.77 -20.93
N LEU A 16 -51.90 -32.54 -19.66
CA LEU A 16 -51.07 -31.74 -18.77
C LEU A 16 -49.82 -32.49 -18.25
N LEU A 17 -49.81 -33.83 -18.27
CA LEU A 17 -48.67 -34.63 -17.86
C LEU A 17 -47.64 -34.83 -19.01
N THR A 18 -48.00 -34.55 -20.25
CA THR A 18 -47.06 -34.59 -21.38
C THR A 18 -46.35 -33.27 -21.64
N ALA A 19 -46.76 -32.16 -20.97
CA ALA A 19 -46.15 -30.85 -21.11
C ALA A 19 -44.76 -30.74 -20.37
N CYS A 20 -44.32 -31.77 -19.65
CA CYS A 20 -43.00 -31.84 -19.02
C CYS A 20 -42.01 -32.75 -19.77
N LEU A 21 -42.32 -33.23 -20.95
CA LEU A 21 -41.27 -33.75 -21.84
C LEU A 21 -40.70 -32.58 -22.59
N HIS A 22 -39.90 -31.82 -21.87
CA HIS A 22 -38.98 -30.88 -22.49
C HIS A 22 -37.99 -31.70 -23.30
N ASP A 23 -38.08 -31.58 -24.60
CA ASP A 23 -37.08 -32.08 -25.52
C ASP A 23 -35.84 -31.27 -25.23
N ASP A 24 -34.99 -31.78 -24.33
CA ASP A 24 -33.66 -31.29 -24.07
C ASP A 24 -32.85 -31.47 -25.35
N ASN A 25 -33.10 -30.64 -26.35
CA ASN A 25 -32.08 -30.35 -27.34
C ASN A 25 -30.92 -29.74 -26.56
N GLU A 26 -30.08 -30.62 -26.01
CA GLU A 26 -28.82 -30.19 -25.37
C GLU A 26 -28.05 -29.38 -26.42
N VAL A 27 -28.08 -28.07 -26.28
CA VAL A 27 -27.30 -27.14 -27.14
C VAL A 27 -25.79 -27.44 -26.99
N PHE A 28 -25.45 -28.26 -26.00
CA PHE A 28 -24.08 -28.66 -25.68
C PHE A 28 -23.99 -30.19 -25.52
N ASP A 29 -22.94 -30.79 -26.06
CA ASP A 29 -22.64 -32.21 -25.96
C ASP A 29 -22.39 -32.72 -24.52
N GLU A 30 -22.26 -31.80 -23.55
CA GLU A 30 -21.93 -32.08 -22.16
C GLU A 30 -22.85 -31.34 -21.19
N SER A 31 -23.16 -31.98 -20.04
CA SER A 31 -23.94 -31.35 -18.99
C SER A 31 -23.22 -30.09 -18.38
N ALA A 32 -23.97 -29.20 -17.82
CA ALA A 32 -23.41 -27.99 -17.17
C ALA A 32 -22.38 -28.37 -16.10
N ALA A 33 -22.63 -29.39 -15.29
CA ALA A 33 -21.71 -29.88 -14.26
C ALA A 33 -20.37 -30.36 -14.85
N GLN A 34 -20.40 -31.15 -15.93
CA GLN A 34 -19.18 -31.62 -16.61
C GLN A 34 -18.38 -30.49 -17.22
N ARG A 35 -19.03 -29.48 -17.80
CA ARG A 35 -18.35 -28.28 -18.33
C ARG A 35 -17.67 -27.49 -17.23
N ILE A 36 -18.33 -27.31 -16.07
CA ILE A 36 -17.72 -26.59 -14.92
C ILE A 36 -16.53 -27.40 -14.38
N GLU A 37 -16.64 -28.71 -14.22
CA GLU A 37 -15.54 -29.60 -13.76
C GLU A 37 -14.31 -29.49 -14.68
N LYS A 38 -14.54 -29.50 -16.00
CA LYS A 38 -13.46 -29.29 -16.98
C LYS A 38 -12.83 -27.90 -16.86
N ALA A 39 -13.65 -26.85 -16.68
CA ALA A 39 -13.16 -25.49 -16.48
C ALA A 39 -12.33 -25.38 -15.19
N VAL A 40 -12.79 -25.92 -14.06
CA VAL A 40 -12.05 -25.98 -12.80
C VAL A 40 -10.69 -26.66 -12.99
N THR A 41 -10.65 -27.81 -13.68
CA THR A 41 -9.42 -28.55 -13.95
C THR A 41 -8.46 -27.75 -14.83
N ALA A 42 -8.98 -27.11 -15.89
CA ALA A 42 -8.19 -26.32 -16.82
C ALA A 42 -7.63 -25.07 -16.14
N ASP A 43 -8.44 -24.35 -15.34
CA ASP A 43 -8.04 -23.14 -14.64
C ASP A 43 -6.99 -23.42 -13.55
N LYS A 44 -7.11 -24.55 -12.85
CA LYS A 44 -6.10 -25.00 -11.89
C LYS A 44 -4.76 -25.30 -12.59
N ALA A 45 -4.80 -25.99 -13.71
CA ALA A 45 -3.61 -26.27 -14.51
C ALA A 45 -2.99 -24.97 -15.07
N LEU A 46 -3.82 -24.01 -15.50
CA LEU A 46 -3.35 -22.70 -15.97
C LEU A 46 -2.67 -21.90 -14.85
N LEU A 47 -3.26 -21.82 -13.66
CA LEU A 47 -2.67 -21.14 -12.50
C LEU A 47 -1.27 -21.70 -12.18
N GLU A 48 -1.12 -23.02 -12.17
CA GLU A 48 0.15 -23.69 -11.88
C GLU A 48 1.16 -23.67 -13.05
N SER A 49 0.72 -23.31 -14.26
CA SER A 49 1.57 -23.28 -15.46
C SER A 49 2.53 -22.09 -15.52
N ALA A 50 2.36 -21.08 -14.68
CA ALA A 50 3.20 -19.89 -14.69
C ALA A 50 4.47 -20.10 -13.86
N PRO A 51 5.66 -20.24 -14.47
CA PRO A 51 6.89 -20.59 -13.76
C PRO A 51 7.32 -19.50 -12.76
N ASN A 52 7.02 -18.23 -13.05
CA ASN A 52 7.29 -17.09 -12.17
C ASN A 52 6.01 -16.53 -11.52
N GLY A 53 4.86 -17.19 -11.70
CA GLY A 53 3.58 -16.79 -11.10
C GLY A 53 2.83 -15.73 -11.89
N TRP A 54 1.94 -15.05 -11.17
CA TRP A 54 0.98 -14.09 -11.68
C TRP A 54 1.02 -12.79 -10.88
N GLU A 55 0.81 -11.66 -11.55
CA GLU A 55 0.61 -10.36 -10.94
C GLU A 55 -0.88 -10.03 -10.94
N LEU A 56 -1.45 -9.82 -9.73
CA LEU A 56 -2.83 -9.42 -9.52
C LEU A 56 -2.87 -7.96 -9.07
N HIS A 57 -3.57 -7.12 -9.80
CA HIS A 57 -3.99 -5.81 -9.30
C HIS A 57 -5.34 -5.97 -8.60
N LEU A 58 -5.27 -6.13 -7.28
CA LEU A 58 -6.43 -6.35 -6.43
C LEU A 58 -7.03 -5.00 -6.03
N TRP A 59 -8.35 -4.88 -6.21
CA TRP A 59 -9.12 -3.70 -5.84
C TRP A 59 -9.95 -3.98 -4.60
N THR A 60 -9.95 -3.04 -3.68
CA THR A 60 -10.67 -3.16 -2.41
C THR A 60 -11.89 -2.24 -2.38
N GLU A 61 -12.79 -2.47 -1.43
CA GLU A 61 -14.06 -1.78 -1.21
C GLU A 61 -15.04 -1.85 -2.39
N PRO A 62 -16.35 -1.74 -2.16
CA PRO A 62 -17.32 -1.70 -3.24
C PRO A 62 -17.02 -0.60 -4.25
N LYS A 63 -17.17 -0.92 -5.54
CA LYS A 63 -16.90 0.03 -6.64
C LYS A 63 -15.45 0.53 -6.67
N TYR A 64 -14.50 -0.27 -6.16
CA TYR A 64 -13.05 0.00 -6.16
C TYR A 64 -12.59 1.14 -5.24
N THR A 65 -13.45 1.64 -4.32
CA THR A 65 -13.20 2.88 -3.57
C THR A 65 -12.05 2.81 -2.57
N GLY A 66 -11.62 1.61 -2.18
CA GLY A 66 -10.45 1.41 -1.30
C GLY A 66 -9.10 1.37 -2.03
N GLY A 67 -9.07 1.65 -3.34
CA GLY A 67 -7.84 1.65 -4.13
C GLY A 67 -7.40 0.27 -4.62
N GLY A 68 -6.27 0.25 -5.31
CA GLY A 68 -5.68 -0.95 -5.90
C GLY A 68 -4.32 -1.31 -5.32
N TYR A 69 -4.05 -2.60 -5.21
CA TYR A 69 -2.84 -3.15 -4.59
C TYR A 69 -2.24 -4.23 -5.48
N THR A 70 -0.91 -4.29 -5.55
CA THR A 70 -0.20 -5.27 -6.38
C THR A 70 0.20 -6.49 -5.56
N TYR A 71 -0.33 -7.65 -5.95
CA TYR A 71 0.03 -8.95 -5.39
C TYR A 71 0.75 -9.80 -6.43
N LEU A 72 1.85 -10.43 -6.05
CA LEU A 72 2.56 -11.42 -6.83
C LEU A 72 2.26 -12.79 -6.23
N MET A 73 1.73 -13.70 -7.06
CA MET A 73 1.16 -14.98 -6.60
C MET A 73 1.70 -16.13 -7.43
N LYS A 74 2.30 -17.15 -6.80
CA LYS A 74 2.79 -18.35 -7.48
C LYS A 74 2.08 -19.58 -6.95
N PHE A 75 1.38 -20.27 -7.84
CA PHE A 75 0.59 -21.45 -7.54
C PHE A 75 1.37 -22.72 -7.86
N LYS A 76 1.38 -23.68 -6.93
CA LYS A 76 2.03 -24.98 -7.12
C LYS A 76 1.50 -26.01 -6.12
N ASN A 77 1.05 -27.17 -6.61
CA ASN A 77 0.65 -28.31 -5.78
C ASN A 77 -0.37 -27.93 -4.67
N GLY A 78 -1.41 -27.18 -5.00
CA GLY A 78 -2.43 -26.74 -4.06
C GLY A 78 -1.96 -25.70 -3.03
N LYS A 79 -0.80 -25.09 -3.26
CA LYS A 79 -0.26 -23.97 -2.45
C LYS A 79 -0.09 -22.73 -3.30
N VAL A 80 -0.28 -21.57 -2.67
CA VAL A 80 0.03 -20.25 -3.24
C VAL A 80 1.05 -19.54 -2.38
N THR A 81 2.15 -19.11 -2.99
CA THR A 81 3.12 -18.22 -2.39
C THR A 81 2.80 -16.79 -2.81
N VAL A 82 2.74 -15.87 -1.86
CA VAL A 82 2.29 -14.48 -2.04
C VAL A 82 3.33 -13.49 -1.54
N SER A 83 3.56 -12.43 -2.30
CA SER A 83 4.19 -11.17 -1.91
C SER A 83 3.29 -10.02 -2.35
N ALA A 84 3.38 -8.83 -1.73
CA ALA A 84 2.58 -7.68 -2.12
C ALA A 84 3.31 -6.35 -1.83
N ASP A 85 2.84 -5.28 -2.49
CA ASP A 85 3.39 -3.92 -2.31
C ASP A 85 3.14 -3.33 -0.91
N ILE A 86 2.19 -3.90 -0.15
CA ILE A 86 1.85 -3.53 1.23
C ILE A 86 2.68 -4.25 2.31
N ALA A 87 3.62 -5.10 1.93
CA ALA A 87 4.48 -5.85 2.84
C ALA A 87 5.96 -5.64 2.47
N PRO A 88 6.93 -5.91 3.37
CA PRO A 88 8.34 -5.87 2.99
C PRO A 88 8.60 -6.66 1.70
N ALA A 89 9.30 -6.06 0.74
CA ALA A 89 9.42 -6.62 -0.61
C ALA A 89 10.09 -8.01 -0.67
N GLU A 90 10.91 -8.35 0.32
CA GLU A 90 11.51 -9.68 0.49
C GLU A 90 10.58 -10.69 1.16
N MET A 91 9.48 -10.23 1.79
CA MET A 91 8.57 -11.09 2.53
C MET A 91 7.72 -11.93 1.59
N GLN A 92 7.67 -13.22 1.85
CA GLN A 92 6.82 -14.18 1.15
C GLN A 92 6.08 -15.03 2.16
N THR A 93 4.80 -15.26 1.92
CA THR A 93 3.98 -16.16 2.73
C THR A 93 3.30 -17.19 1.87
N THR A 94 3.09 -18.40 2.41
CA THR A 94 2.50 -19.50 1.65
C THR A 94 1.29 -20.05 2.39
N SER A 95 0.18 -20.21 1.66
CA SER A 95 -1.08 -20.80 2.14
C SER A 95 -1.63 -21.81 1.16
N SER A 96 -2.73 -22.46 1.51
CA SER A 96 -3.45 -23.33 0.58
C SER A 96 -4.36 -22.51 -0.32
N TYR A 97 -4.51 -22.94 -1.56
CA TYR A 97 -5.53 -22.45 -2.48
C TYR A 97 -6.31 -23.60 -3.09
N ASP A 98 -7.47 -23.31 -3.63
CA ASP A 98 -8.20 -24.22 -4.50
C ASP A 98 -8.95 -23.47 -5.59
N VAL A 99 -9.33 -24.17 -6.64
CA VAL A 99 -10.36 -23.74 -7.59
C VAL A 99 -11.54 -24.67 -7.38
N ILE A 100 -12.61 -24.13 -6.80
CA ILE A 100 -13.80 -24.90 -6.44
C ILE A 100 -14.90 -24.74 -7.49
N GLN A 101 -15.78 -25.72 -7.55
CA GLN A 101 -16.98 -25.70 -8.38
C GLN A 101 -18.11 -25.00 -7.63
N ASP A 102 -18.66 -23.95 -8.24
CA ASP A 102 -19.89 -23.27 -7.81
C ASP A 102 -20.77 -23.03 -9.07
N ALA A 103 -21.40 -21.90 -9.27
CA ALA A 103 -22.03 -21.54 -10.55
C ALA A 103 -21.04 -21.43 -11.71
N GLY A 104 -19.76 -21.48 -11.44
CA GLY A 104 -18.59 -21.52 -12.29
C GLY A 104 -17.34 -21.83 -11.48
N PRO A 105 -16.14 -21.78 -12.04
CA PRO A 105 -14.91 -21.95 -11.29
C PRO A 105 -14.67 -20.74 -10.37
N VAL A 106 -14.34 -21.00 -9.10
CA VAL A 106 -14.03 -19.98 -8.09
C VAL A 106 -12.65 -20.24 -7.50
N LEU A 107 -11.72 -19.34 -7.68
CA LEU A 107 -10.43 -19.34 -7.00
C LEU A 107 -10.61 -18.91 -5.55
N THR A 108 -10.14 -19.71 -4.60
CA THR A 108 -10.22 -19.40 -3.17
C THR A 108 -8.87 -19.61 -2.49
N ILE A 109 -8.51 -18.68 -1.58
CA ILE A 109 -7.33 -18.82 -0.73
C ILE A 109 -7.80 -19.35 0.63
N ASN A 110 -7.67 -20.68 0.83
CA ASN A 110 -8.39 -21.43 1.86
C ASN A 110 -7.85 -21.27 3.28
N THR A 111 -6.56 -20.95 3.44
CA THR A 111 -5.94 -20.80 4.76
C THR A 111 -5.40 -19.40 4.94
N PHE A 112 -5.45 -18.93 6.19
CA PHE A 112 -4.99 -17.57 6.49
C PHE A 112 -3.54 -17.34 6.01
N ASN A 113 -3.35 -16.25 5.31
CA ASN A 113 -2.08 -15.78 4.77
C ASN A 113 -1.90 -14.34 5.22
N THR A 114 -0.86 -14.06 5.99
CA THR A 114 -0.64 -12.76 6.64
C THR A 114 -0.47 -11.60 5.66
N ILE A 115 0.03 -11.87 4.44
CA ILE A 115 0.11 -10.85 3.37
C ILE A 115 -1.23 -10.76 2.65
N PHE A 116 -1.74 -11.90 2.16
CA PHE A 116 -2.93 -11.89 1.30
C PHE A 116 -4.18 -11.40 2.03
N HIS A 117 -4.40 -11.85 3.28
CA HIS A 117 -5.59 -11.48 4.05
C HIS A 117 -5.40 -10.19 4.88
N HIS A 118 -4.31 -9.46 4.70
CA HIS A 118 -4.03 -8.24 5.47
C HIS A 118 -5.18 -7.22 5.36
N LEU A 119 -5.62 -6.96 4.13
CA LEU A 119 -6.68 -5.98 3.85
C LEU A 119 -8.11 -6.53 4.06
N SER A 120 -8.28 -7.84 4.29
CA SER A 120 -9.56 -8.45 4.66
C SER A 120 -9.70 -8.71 6.16
N THR A 121 -8.64 -8.43 6.95
CA THR A 121 -8.66 -8.68 8.39
C THR A 121 -9.42 -7.57 9.10
N PRO A 122 -10.51 -7.88 9.85
CA PRO A 122 -11.25 -6.89 10.60
C PRO A 122 -10.39 -6.13 11.62
N SER A 123 -10.74 -4.88 11.88
CA SER A 123 -10.15 -4.05 12.91
C SER A 123 -11.24 -3.53 13.86
N MET A 124 -10.86 -2.88 14.96
CA MET A 124 -11.83 -2.26 15.89
C MET A 124 -12.64 -1.11 15.24
N GLN A 125 -12.14 -0.54 14.15
CA GLN A 125 -12.75 0.58 13.44
C GLN A 125 -13.48 0.15 12.18
N ASP A 126 -13.25 -1.08 11.71
CA ASP A 126 -13.78 -1.59 10.44
C ASP A 126 -13.97 -3.10 10.51
N ASP A 127 -15.22 -3.54 10.57
CA ASP A 127 -15.60 -4.95 10.68
C ASP A 127 -15.29 -5.76 9.41
N ASP A 128 -15.17 -5.11 8.26
CA ASP A 128 -14.85 -5.73 6.96
C ASP A 128 -13.35 -5.59 6.57
N GLY A 129 -12.53 -4.98 7.44
CA GLY A 129 -11.18 -4.56 7.13
C GLY A 129 -11.18 -3.49 6.03
N HIS A 130 -10.27 -3.57 5.06
CA HIS A 130 -10.25 -2.66 3.90
C HIS A 130 -11.01 -3.23 2.70
N GLY A 131 -12.08 -4.01 2.93
CA GLY A 131 -12.96 -4.49 1.88
C GLY A 131 -12.30 -5.35 0.79
N GLN A 132 -11.37 -6.24 1.17
CA GLN A 132 -10.73 -7.15 0.25
C GLN A 132 -11.52 -8.44 0.07
N ASP A 133 -11.71 -8.87 -1.20
CA ASP A 133 -12.15 -10.22 -1.53
C ASP A 133 -11.00 -11.25 -1.37
N PHE A 134 -11.33 -12.46 -0.95
CA PHE A 134 -10.40 -13.61 -0.92
C PHE A 134 -10.96 -14.84 -1.67
N GLU A 135 -12.14 -14.70 -2.27
CA GLU A 135 -12.76 -15.64 -3.21
C GLU A 135 -13.07 -14.90 -4.51
N PHE A 136 -12.70 -15.49 -5.65
CA PHE A 136 -12.78 -14.85 -6.96
C PHE A 136 -13.42 -15.75 -7.96
N ILE A 137 -14.52 -15.33 -8.57
CA ILE A 137 -15.15 -15.99 -9.71
C ILE A 137 -14.22 -15.81 -10.92
N ILE A 138 -13.80 -16.91 -11.54
CA ILE A 138 -13.02 -16.88 -12.76
C ILE A 138 -13.98 -16.69 -13.94
N GLN A 139 -13.98 -15.48 -14.49
CA GLN A 139 -14.89 -15.09 -15.58
C GLN A 139 -14.40 -15.59 -16.93
N ARG A 140 -13.11 -15.51 -17.16
CA ARG A 140 -12.47 -15.88 -18.44
C ARG A 140 -10.97 -16.05 -18.23
N THR A 141 -10.36 -16.94 -19.02
CA THR A 141 -8.92 -17.16 -19.03
C THR A 141 -8.34 -17.09 -20.44
N THR A 142 -7.08 -16.69 -20.50
CA THR A 142 -6.18 -16.83 -21.65
C THR A 142 -4.85 -17.38 -21.15
N ASN A 143 -3.89 -17.70 -22.03
CA ASN A 143 -2.57 -18.17 -21.61
C ASN A 143 -1.84 -17.15 -20.68
N ASP A 144 -2.08 -15.86 -20.84
CA ASP A 144 -1.35 -14.79 -20.17
C ASP A 144 -2.21 -13.96 -19.22
N SER A 145 -3.50 -14.22 -19.11
CA SER A 145 -4.41 -13.43 -18.27
C SER A 145 -5.55 -14.26 -17.72
N ILE A 146 -5.91 -14.02 -16.46
CA ILE A 146 -7.07 -14.59 -15.77
C ILE A 146 -7.94 -13.43 -15.29
N TYR A 147 -9.18 -13.35 -15.79
CA TYR A 147 -10.14 -12.30 -15.46
C TYR A 147 -10.99 -12.78 -14.28
N LEU A 148 -10.96 -12.02 -13.22
CA LEU A 148 -11.57 -12.32 -11.93
C LEU A 148 -12.65 -11.33 -11.56
N GLU A 149 -13.63 -11.80 -10.78
CA GLU A 149 -14.60 -10.95 -10.10
C GLU A 149 -14.66 -11.37 -8.63
N GLY A 150 -14.46 -10.39 -7.73
CA GLY A 150 -14.54 -10.63 -6.29
C GLY A 150 -15.93 -11.10 -5.89
N ARG A 151 -16.03 -12.14 -5.06
CA ARG A 151 -17.31 -12.77 -4.73
C ARG A 151 -18.17 -11.92 -3.80
N LYS A 152 -17.54 -11.18 -2.87
CA LYS A 152 -18.25 -10.36 -1.87
C LYS A 152 -18.54 -8.95 -2.41
N PHE A 153 -17.53 -8.29 -2.98
CA PHE A 153 -17.63 -6.89 -3.38
C PHE A 153 -17.87 -6.66 -4.87
N GLY A 154 -17.73 -7.71 -5.70
CA GLY A 154 -18.03 -7.66 -7.14
C GLY A 154 -17.02 -6.88 -7.97
N ASN A 155 -15.86 -6.53 -7.44
CA ASN A 155 -14.83 -5.83 -8.18
C ASN A 155 -14.21 -6.73 -9.24
N LYS A 156 -14.12 -6.21 -10.47
CA LYS A 156 -13.46 -6.90 -11.58
C LYS A 156 -11.97 -6.59 -11.57
N MET A 157 -11.16 -7.63 -11.75
CA MET A 157 -9.70 -7.52 -11.74
C MET A 157 -9.05 -8.53 -12.68
N VAL A 158 -7.79 -8.36 -12.96
CA VAL A 158 -7.05 -9.23 -13.86
C VAL A 158 -5.76 -9.68 -13.20
N MET A 159 -5.49 -10.99 -13.26
CA MET A 159 -4.16 -11.53 -13.03
C MET A 159 -3.43 -11.66 -14.37
N THR A 160 -2.21 -11.15 -14.46
CA THR A 160 -1.35 -11.26 -15.65
C THR A 160 -0.15 -12.14 -15.35
N ARG A 161 0.27 -12.93 -16.34
CA ARG A 161 1.43 -13.83 -16.21
C ARG A 161 2.70 -13.02 -16.04
N ILE A 162 3.46 -13.30 -14.99
CA ILE A 162 4.74 -12.65 -14.74
C ILE A 162 5.80 -13.21 -15.68
N LYS A 163 6.59 -12.33 -16.29
CA LYS A 163 7.71 -12.71 -17.14
C LYS A 163 8.76 -13.48 -16.33
N PRO A 164 9.39 -14.53 -16.90
CA PRO A 164 10.35 -15.36 -16.17
C PRO A 164 11.54 -14.61 -15.56
N GLU A 165 11.99 -13.53 -16.22
CA GLU A 165 13.14 -12.72 -15.82
C GLU A 165 12.82 -11.69 -14.72
N LEU A 166 11.55 -11.44 -14.40
CA LEU A 166 11.18 -10.44 -13.39
C LEU A 166 11.51 -10.96 -11.98
N ASN A 167 12.31 -10.19 -11.25
CA ASN A 167 12.58 -10.44 -9.84
C ASN A 167 11.50 -9.79 -8.98
N TRP A 168 10.76 -10.56 -8.19
CA TRP A 168 9.64 -10.12 -7.36
C TRP A 168 10.05 -9.03 -6.38
N LYS A 169 11.15 -9.25 -5.63
CA LYS A 169 11.64 -8.29 -4.65
C LYS A 169 11.94 -6.94 -5.30
N ASN A 170 12.75 -6.94 -6.37
CA ASN A 170 13.12 -5.70 -7.04
C ASN A 170 11.91 -4.98 -7.65
N HIS A 171 10.93 -5.73 -8.14
CA HIS A 171 9.70 -5.18 -8.68
C HIS A 171 8.86 -4.48 -7.60
N LEU A 172 8.65 -5.14 -6.46
CA LEU A 172 7.93 -4.57 -5.32
C LEU A 172 8.68 -3.39 -4.70
N GLU A 173 10.01 -3.47 -4.56
CA GLU A 173 10.83 -2.33 -4.12
C GLU A 173 10.66 -1.11 -5.03
N ALA A 174 10.59 -1.31 -6.34
CA ALA A 174 10.38 -0.22 -7.29
C ALA A 174 8.97 0.39 -7.17
N ILE A 175 7.94 -0.42 -6.91
CA ILE A 175 6.57 0.06 -6.63
C ILE A 175 6.56 0.88 -5.33
N GLN A 176 7.10 0.35 -4.25
CA GLN A 176 7.18 1.02 -2.95
C GLN A 176 8.02 2.31 -3.00
N GLN A 177 9.09 2.30 -3.79
CA GLN A 177 9.89 3.51 -4.02
C GLN A 177 9.09 4.57 -4.78
N THR A 178 8.31 4.18 -5.79
CA THR A 178 7.41 5.10 -6.50
C THR A 178 6.38 5.70 -5.55
N GLU A 179 5.73 4.88 -4.72
CA GLU A 179 4.78 5.33 -3.69
C GLU A 179 5.42 6.33 -2.73
N SER A 180 6.60 6.01 -2.20
CA SER A 180 7.29 6.87 -1.23
C SER A 180 7.83 8.18 -1.83
N ASP A 181 8.06 8.23 -3.14
CA ASP A 181 8.63 9.41 -3.82
C ASP A 181 7.56 10.35 -4.38
N MET A 182 6.34 9.86 -4.61
CA MET A 182 5.29 10.67 -5.22
C MET A 182 4.70 11.67 -4.24
N LEU A 183 4.49 12.90 -4.71
CA LEU A 183 3.75 13.92 -3.97
C LEU A 183 2.24 13.69 -4.10
N MET A 184 1.46 14.33 -3.21
CA MET A 184 0.01 14.14 -3.17
C MET A 184 -0.77 15.16 -4.00
N THR A 185 -0.16 16.25 -4.42
CA THR A 185 -0.84 17.32 -5.17
C THR A 185 -0.07 17.69 -6.42
N TYR A 186 -0.80 17.74 -7.53
CA TYR A 186 -0.30 18.11 -8.84
C TYR A 186 -1.22 19.12 -9.52
N ILE A 187 -0.70 19.82 -10.50
CA ILE A 187 -1.46 20.71 -11.39
C ILE A 187 -1.13 20.44 -12.86
N TYR A 188 -2.13 20.65 -13.69
CA TYR A 188 -2.01 20.76 -15.14
C TYR A 188 -2.53 22.10 -15.59
N VAL A 189 -1.71 22.88 -16.30
CA VAL A 189 -2.03 24.26 -16.71
C VAL A 189 -2.04 24.36 -18.23
N VAL A 190 -3.12 24.90 -18.78
CA VAL A 190 -3.27 25.22 -20.21
C VAL A 190 -3.79 26.66 -20.34
N GLY A 191 -2.96 27.57 -20.83
CA GLY A 191 -3.28 28.99 -20.86
C GLY A 191 -3.54 29.52 -19.45
N THR A 192 -4.76 29.98 -19.19
CA THR A 192 -5.22 30.46 -17.86
C THR A 192 -5.91 29.36 -17.03
N ASP A 193 -6.20 28.22 -17.61
CA ASP A 193 -6.96 27.16 -16.96
C ASP A 193 -6.05 26.21 -16.19
N THR A 194 -6.42 25.95 -14.94
CA THR A 194 -5.71 25.02 -14.06
C THR A 194 -6.62 23.86 -13.66
N THR A 195 -6.14 22.64 -13.89
CA THR A 195 -6.71 21.43 -13.32
C THR A 195 -5.87 21.01 -12.13
N PHE A 196 -6.49 20.92 -10.96
CA PHE A 196 -5.86 20.35 -9.76
C PHE A 196 -6.05 18.83 -9.77
N VAL A 197 -5.01 18.11 -9.40
CA VAL A 197 -5.00 16.65 -9.28
C VAL A 197 -4.46 16.30 -7.90
N ASN A 198 -5.30 15.68 -7.09
CA ASN A 198 -4.94 15.25 -5.74
C ASN A 198 -4.97 13.73 -5.65
N LEU A 199 -3.95 13.18 -5.03
CA LEU A 199 -3.86 11.77 -4.63
C LEU A 199 -4.22 11.67 -3.14
N SER A 200 -4.78 10.53 -2.72
CA SER A 200 -5.04 10.24 -1.31
C SER A 200 -4.28 9.00 -0.86
N GLU A 201 -4.17 8.82 0.46
CA GLU A 201 -3.58 7.63 1.08
C GLU A 201 -4.39 6.36 0.77
N GLU A 202 -5.71 6.50 0.56
CA GLU A 202 -6.61 5.42 0.12
C GLU A 202 -6.48 5.13 -1.39
N ARG A 203 -5.40 5.60 -2.02
CA ARG A 203 -5.11 5.38 -3.45
C ARG A 203 -6.24 5.82 -4.37
N SER A 204 -6.80 7.00 -4.11
CA SER A 204 -7.78 7.68 -4.99
C SER A 204 -7.17 8.94 -5.60
N LEU A 205 -7.31 9.09 -6.92
CA LEU A 205 -6.95 10.30 -7.66
C LEU A 205 -8.21 11.12 -7.92
N THR A 206 -8.21 12.39 -7.52
CA THR A 206 -9.29 13.33 -7.78
C THR A 206 -8.80 14.48 -8.66
N THR A 207 -9.54 14.80 -9.73
CA THR A 207 -9.28 15.96 -10.59
C THR A 207 -10.34 17.04 -10.36
N LYS A 208 -9.92 18.30 -10.31
CA LYS A 208 -10.80 19.46 -10.21
C LYS A 208 -10.42 20.53 -11.24
N ALA A 209 -11.35 20.84 -12.15
CA ALA A 209 -11.23 21.88 -13.14
C ALA A 209 -12.49 22.76 -13.09
N GLY A 210 -12.38 23.98 -12.54
CA GLY A 210 -13.52 24.85 -12.24
C GLY A 210 -14.49 24.15 -11.28
N GLN A 211 -15.74 23.92 -11.75
CA GLN A 211 -16.78 23.21 -10.99
C GLN A 211 -16.82 21.69 -11.29
N SER A 212 -16.09 21.23 -12.30
CA SER A 212 -16.06 19.81 -12.66
C SER A 212 -15.08 19.06 -11.75
N MET A 213 -15.54 17.93 -11.21
CA MET A 213 -14.75 17.03 -10.37
C MET A 213 -14.93 15.59 -10.83
N ASN A 214 -13.84 14.86 -10.98
CA ASN A 214 -13.81 13.43 -11.27
C ASN A 214 -12.88 12.74 -10.28
N SER A 215 -13.16 11.49 -9.98
CA SER A 215 -12.32 10.66 -9.13
C SER A 215 -12.19 9.27 -9.73
N ALA A 216 -11.02 8.67 -9.57
CA ALA A 216 -10.77 7.26 -9.87
C ALA A 216 -9.76 6.68 -8.88
N PRO A 217 -10.01 5.47 -8.41
CA PRO A 217 -9.01 4.72 -7.65
C PRO A 217 -7.81 4.37 -8.54
N TYR A 218 -6.64 4.16 -7.93
CA TYR A 218 -5.44 3.80 -8.65
C TYR A 218 -4.61 2.76 -7.88
N TYR A 219 -3.67 2.13 -8.56
CA TYR A 219 -2.58 1.38 -7.96
C TYR A 219 -1.24 1.94 -8.40
N TYR A 220 -0.22 1.76 -7.56
CA TYR A 220 1.16 2.11 -7.90
C TYR A 220 1.78 1.05 -8.81
N THR A 221 2.57 1.52 -9.76
CA THR A 221 3.43 0.68 -10.60
C THR A 221 4.90 0.97 -10.30
N ALA A 222 5.81 0.15 -10.79
CA ALA A 222 7.25 0.40 -10.65
C ALA A 222 7.72 1.74 -11.23
N THR A 223 6.88 2.43 -12.01
CA THR A 223 7.26 3.69 -12.69
C THR A 223 6.24 4.82 -12.56
N GLY A 224 5.14 4.63 -11.82
CA GLY A 224 4.09 5.65 -11.69
C GLY A 224 2.80 5.07 -11.13
N ILE A 225 1.65 5.46 -11.70
CA ILE A 225 0.32 4.97 -11.29
C ILE A 225 -0.53 4.58 -12.50
N THR A 226 -1.46 3.67 -12.25
CA THR A 226 -2.53 3.33 -13.22
C THR A 226 -3.89 3.47 -12.53
N LEU A 227 -4.80 4.21 -13.14
CA LEU A 227 -6.15 4.41 -12.64
C LEU A 227 -7.02 3.20 -12.99
N GLN A 228 -8.03 2.91 -12.15
CA GLN A 228 -9.02 1.88 -12.42
C GLN A 228 -9.85 2.20 -13.69
N ALA A 229 -10.21 3.47 -13.87
CA ALA A 229 -10.91 3.98 -15.05
C ALA A 229 -10.32 5.33 -15.46
N PRO A 230 -10.42 5.70 -16.76
CA PRO A 230 -9.92 6.99 -17.23
C PRO A 230 -10.66 8.17 -16.59
N VAL A 231 -9.91 9.25 -16.28
CA VAL A 231 -10.46 10.55 -15.87
C VAL A 231 -10.13 11.63 -16.90
N MET A 232 -10.85 12.76 -16.84
CA MET A 232 -10.62 13.88 -17.73
C MET A 232 -9.58 14.85 -17.17
N VAL A 233 -8.53 15.13 -17.95
CA VAL A 233 -7.54 16.18 -17.68
C VAL A 233 -7.27 16.93 -18.96
N GLY A 234 -7.44 18.25 -18.95
CA GLY A 234 -7.18 19.09 -20.14
C GLY A 234 -7.96 18.67 -21.38
N GLY A 235 -9.20 18.15 -21.22
CA GLY A 235 -10.04 17.69 -22.32
C GLY A 235 -9.63 16.32 -22.91
N LYS A 236 -8.72 15.58 -22.27
CA LYS A 236 -8.27 14.24 -22.68
C LYS A 236 -8.61 13.22 -21.58
N GLN A 237 -8.93 11.99 -22.00
CA GLN A 237 -9.02 10.85 -21.09
C GLN A 237 -7.60 10.37 -20.78
N VAL A 238 -7.29 10.17 -19.49
CA VAL A 238 -5.98 9.75 -18.97
C VAL A 238 -6.16 8.63 -17.94
N GLN A 239 -5.34 7.62 -18.03
CA GLN A 239 -5.41 6.44 -17.15
C GLN A 239 -4.03 6.01 -16.63
N HIS A 240 -2.98 6.08 -17.45
CA HIS A 240 -1.65 5.60 -17.14
C HIS A 240 -0.67 6.76 -17.03
N PHE A 241 0.06 6.82 -15.91
CA PHE A 241 1.03 7.87 -15.67
C PHE A 241 2.40 7.30 -15.31
N LYS A 242 3.44 7.91 -15.87
CA LYS A 242 4.83 7.69 -15.47
C LYS A 242 5.31 8.84 -14.60
N TYR A 243 5.87 8.51 -13.44
CA TYR A 243 6.46 9.46 -12.52
C TYR A 243 7.93 9.75 -12.86
N ASN A 244 8.32 11.01 -12.78
CA ASN A 244 9.70 11.45 -12.86
C ASN A 244 10.09 12.10 -11.53
N SER A 245 10.84 11.39 -10.71
CA SER A 245 11.23 11.83 -9.37
C SER A 245 12.18 13.03 -9.36
N ASN A 246 12.95 13.27 -10.44
CA ASN A 246 13.83 14.44 -10.53
C ASN A 246 13.08 15.71 -10.94
N ALA A 247 12.12 15.58 -11.85
CA ALA A 247 11.31 16.69 -12.33
C ALA A 247 10.03 16.88 -11.49
N LEU A 248 9.71 15.94 -10.60
CA LEU A 248 8.50 15.89 -9.79
C LEU A 248 7.22 16.00 -10.66
N THR A 249 7.16 15.18 -11.71
CA THR A 249 6.06 15.20 -12.68
C THR A 249 5.45 13.84 -12.88
N LEU A 250 4.15 13.83 -13.17
CA LEU A 250 3.41 12.67 -13.70
C LEU A 250 3.09 12.92 -15.16
N SER A 251 3.70 12.16 -16.06
CA SER A 251 3.48 12.24 -17.51
C SER A 251 2.52 11.15 -17.95
N CYS A 252 1.43 11.54 -18.62
CA CYS A 252 0.49 10.57 -19.18
C CYS A 252 1.14 9.77 -20.31
N THR A 253 0.93 8.45 -20.29
CA THR A 253 1.45 7.53 -21.31
C THR A 253 0.38 7.02 -22.27
N ASP A 254 -0.87 7.45 -22.09
CA ASP A 254 -1.98 7.03 -22.93
C ASP A 254 -1.86 7.62 -24.35
N ASN A 255 -2.32 6.83 -25.32
CA ASN A 255 -2.27 7.23 -26.72
C ASN A 255 -3.12 8.49 -26.96
N GLY A 256 -2.55 9.51 -27.58
CA GLY A 256 -3.20 10.80 -27.82
C GLY A 256 -3.27 11.75 -26.63
N ALA A 257 -2.73 11.36 -25.43
CA ALA A 257 -2.69 12.18 -24.23
C ALA A 257 -1.27 12.41 -23.68
N SER A 258 -0.21 12.00 -24.40
CA SER A 258 1.18 12.11 -23.96
C SER A 258 1.68 13.55 -23.73
N ALA A 259 0.97 14.57 -24.21
CA ALA A 259 1.25 15.97 -23.91
C ALA A 259 0.78 16.38 -22.49
N ILE A 260 0.00 15.55 -21.81
CA ILE A 260 -0.44 15.80 -20.43
C ILE A 260 0.72 15.48 -19.47
N VAL A 261 1.26 16.53 -18.87
CA VAL A 261 2.31 16.43 -17.84
C VAL A 261 1.83 17.20 -16.62
N LEU A 262 1.54 16.48 -15.55
CA LEU A 262 1.14 17.05 -14.27
C LEU A 262 2.41 17.44 -13.51
N LYS A 263 2.44 18.66 -12.99
CA LYS A 263 3.55 19.18 -12.16
C LYS A 263 3.17 19.13 -10.70
N ALA A 264 4.04 18.60 -9.86
CA ALA A 264 3.81 18.59 -8.42
C ALA A 264 3.72 19.99 -7.84
N VAL A 265 2.84 20.15 -6.86
CA VAL A 265 2.72 21.35 -6.03
C VAL A 265 3.42 21.08 -4.72
N LEU A 266 4.54 21.74 -4.49
CA LEU A 266 5.31 21.54 -3.27
C LEU A 266 4.65 22.28 -2.09
N PRO A 267 4.57 21.66 -0.90
CA PRO A 267 4.22 22.36 0.34
C PRO A 267 5.14 23.56 0.56
N LYS A 268 4.66 24.59 1.26
CA LYS A 268 5.46 25.81 1.52
C LYS A 268 6.70 25.55 2.36
N ASP A 269 6.65 24.55 3.21
CA ASP A 269 7.72 24.09 4.11
C ASP A 269 8.57 22.97 3.50
N TYR A 270 8.35 22.64 2.22
CA TYR A 270 9.07 21.56 1.53
C TYR A 270 10.57 21.84 1.47
N MET A 271 11.37 20.86 1.87
CA MET A 271 12.82 20.88 1.70
C MET A 271 13.26 19.68 0.83
N ASN A 272 14.18 19.93 -0.10
CA ASN A 272 14.83 18.83 -0.82
C ASN A 272 15.81 18.10 0.10
N TYR A 273 16.12 16.85 -0.25
CA TYR A 273 17.07 16.03 0.52
C TYR A 273 18.39 16.78 0.82
N ALA A 274 19.01 17.39 -0.21
CA ALA A 274 20.28 18.09 -0.06
C ALA A 274 20.23 19.29 0.90
N ASP A 275 19.06 19.90 1.07
CA ASP A 275 18.90 21.12 1.89
C ASP A 275 18.98 20.80 3.39
N PHE A 276 18.78 19.55 3.78
CA PHE A 276 18.91 19.09 5.18
C PHE A 276 20.37 18.91 5.62
N ALA A 277 21.30 18.62 4.71
CA ALA A 277 22.68 18.40 5.07
C ALA A 277 23.33 19.63 5.74
N GLY A 278 24.11 19.42 6.79
CA GLY A 278 24.85 20.48 7.47
C GLY A 278 24.80 20.42 8.98
N THR A 279 25.32 21.47 9.63
CA THR A 279 25.40 21.59 11.09
C THR A 279 24.21 22.33 11.66
N TYR A 280 23.79 21.90 12.85
CA TYR A 280 22.61 22.43 13.54
C TYR A 280 22.83 22.56 15.03
N ASP A 281 22.15 23.52 15.62
CA ASP A 281 21.94 23.64 17.05
C ASP A 281 20.61 23.00 17.43
N LEU A 282 20.65 21.80 18.03
CA LEU A 282 19.50 21.09 18.56
C LEU A 282 19.14 21.60 19.95
N ALA A 283 18.06 22.33 20.05
CA ALA A 283 17.57 22.88 21.33
C ALA A 283 16.68 21.85 22.06
N TYR A 284 16.93 21.68 23.35
CA TYR A 284 16.15 20.83 24.25
C TYR A 284 16.03 21.46 25.64
N TYR A 285 15.47 20.74 26.61
CA TYR A 285 15.19 21.32 27.93
C TYR A 285 16.44 21.85 28.66
N PHE A 286 17.55 21.10 28.66
CA PHE A 286 18.77 21.45 29.40
C PHE A 286 19.77 22.31 28.61
N GLY A 287 19.46 22.69 27.37
CA GLY A 287 20.36 23.51 26.57
C GLY A 287 20.33 23.23 25.08
N THR A 288 21.52 23.22 24.50
CA THR A 288 21.73 23.04 23.05
C THR A 288 22.82 22.02 22.81
N LEU A 289 22.61 21.15 21.83
CA LEU A 289 23.62 20.21 21.33
C LEU A 289 23.98 20.62 19.89
N HIS A 290 25.28 20.69 19.61
CA HIS A 290 25.80 20.89 18.26
C HIS A 290 25.79 19.55 17.53
N VAL A 291 24.99 19.42 16.50
CA VAL A 291 24.80 18.17 15.75
C VAL A 291 24.99 18.42 14.26
N GLU A 292 25.23 17.35 13.50
CA GLU A 292 25.41 17.41 12.07
C GLU A 292 24.54 16.33 11.38
N LEU A 293 23.73 16.73 10.40
CA LEU A 293 23.02 15.84 9.49
C LEU A 293 23.93 15.50 8.32
N VAL A 294 24.49 14.28 8.36
CA VAL A 294 25.40 13.75 7.35
C VAL A 294 24.65 12.85 6.39
N PRO A 295 24.58 13.17 5.07
CA PRO A 295 23.95 12.30 4.08
C PRO A 295 24.60 10.90 4.04
N ALA A 296 23.79 9.84 4.02
CA ALA A 296 24.28 8.47 3.95
C ALA A 296 24.66 8.02 2.52
N GLY A 297 24.42 8.85 1.50
CA GLY A 297 24.76 8.57 0.10
C GLY A 297 23.67 7.80 -0.69
N ASP A 298 22.54 7.51 -0.05
CA ASP A 298 21.40 6.80 -0.64
C ASP A 298 20.26 7.73 -1.11
N ASN A 299 20.41 9.07 -0.96
CA ASN A 299 19.40 10.09 -1.18
C ASN A 299 18.12 9.89 -0.35
N LYS A 300 18.19 9.11 0.73
CA LYS A 300 17.05 8.71 1.55
C LYS A 300 17.30 8.89 3.04
N THR A 301 18.52 8.65 3.51
CA THR A 301 18.82 8.69 4.95
C THR A 301 19.95 9.63 5.31
N PHE A 302 19.90 10.12 6.56
CA PHE A 302 20.94 10.90 7.21
C PHE A 302 21.42 10.20 8.48
N LYS A 303 22.68 10.37 8.82
CA LYS A 303 23.23 10.07 10.14
C LYS A 303 23.30 11.35 10.96
N LEU A 304 22.77 11.34 12.17
CA LEU A 304 22.86 12.48 13.09
C LEU A 304 24.11 12.30 13.97
N LYS A 305 25.15 13.04 13.62
CA LYS A 305 26.43 13.07 14.36
C LYS A 305 26.36 14.12 15.45
N GLY A 306 27.07 13.93 16.56
CA GLY A 306 27.18 14.88 17.67
C GLY A 306 26.11 14.72 18.76
N LEU A 307 25.11 13.84 18.57
CA LEU A 307 24.14 13.53 19.62
C LEU A 307 24.77 12.68 20.74
N SER A 308 25.56 11.70 20.35
CA SER A 308 26.30 10.79 21.25
C SER A 308 27.67 10.49 20.64
N THR A 309 28.62 10.08 21.48
CA THR A 309 29.93 9.52 21.06
C THR A 309 29.79 8.04 20.68
N ASP A 310 28.76 7.35 21.15
CA ASP A 310 28.61 5.92 21.10
C ASP A 310 27.80 5.43 19.92
N PHE A 311 26.93 6.31 19.37
CA PHE A 311 26.06 5.98 18.24
C PHE A 311 25.67 7.23 17.41
N MET A 312 25.25 6.99 16.19
CA MET A 312 24.67 8.01 15.31
C MET A 312 23.28 7.54 14.85
N PRO A 313 22.20 8.18 15.32
CA PRO A 313 20.86 7.82 14.85
C PRO A 313 20.71 8.06 13.37
N THR A 314 19.80 7.29 12.76
CA THR A 314 19.40 7.46 11.37
C THR A 314 18.09 8.26 11.32
N LEU A 315 18.04 9.26 10.45
CA LEU A 315 16.83 9.96 10.09
C LEU A 315 16.48 9.62 8.64
N THR A 316 15.22 9.43 8.34
CA THR A 316 14.76 9.06 6.99
C THR A 316 14.06 10.25 6.34
N TYR A 317 14.46 10.58 5.12
CA TYR A 317 13.83 11.62 4.32
C TYR A 317 12.56 11.10 3.66
N ASN A 318 11.47 11.86 3.83
CA ASN A 318 10.21 11.63 3.12
C ASN A 318 10.12 12.64 1.96
N ARG A 319 10.28 12.15 0.74
CA ARG A 319 10.23 12.98 -0.47
C ARG A 319 8.82 13.54 -0.72
N ALA A 320 7.77 12.80 -0.40
CA ALA A 320 6.39 13.23 -0.62
C ALA A 320 6.04 14.50 0.17
N SER A 321 6.60 14.66 1.36
CA SER A 321 6.36 15.82 2.24
C SER A 321 7.54 16.79 2.34
N GLY A 322 8.75 16.41 1.94
CA GLY A 322 9.96 17.22 2.12
C GLY A 322 10.38 17.34 3.59
N THR A 323 10.22 16.26 4.37
CA THR A 323 10.48 16.22 5.82
C THR A 323 11.46 15.11 6.18
N LEU A 324 11.97 15.11 7.42
CA LEU A 324 12.71 13.98 8.00
C LEU A 324 11.87 13.28 9.06
N SER A 325 11.96 11.97 9.13
CA SER A 325 11.44 11.16 10.24
C SER A 325 12.59 10.73 11.14
N TRP A 326 12.46 10.95 12.44
CA TRP A 326 13.37 10.47 13.47
C TRP A 326 12.60 9.55 14.41
N ASN A 327 12.62 8.26 14.08
CA ASN A 327 11.82 7.26 14.78
C ASN A 327 12.65 6.48 15.81
N ALA A 328 11.95 5.72 16.65
CA ALA A 328 12.55 4.74 17.54
C ALA A 328 13.44 3.78 16.74
N GLN A 329 14.62 3.49 17.28
CA GLN A 329 15.59 2.62 16.61
C GLN A 329 16.53 1.95 17.60
N LEU A 330 16.97 0.74 17.27
CA LEU A 330 18.06 0.07 17.95
C LEU A 330 19.36 0.84 17.67
N VAL A 331 20.05 1.26 18.71
CA VAL A 331 21.31 2.03 18.58
C VAL A 331 22.53 1.28 19.07
N TYR A 332 22.35 0.26 19.92
CA TYR A 332 23.45 -0.53 20.44
C TYR A 332 22.95 -1.91 20.94
N THR A 333 23.77 -2.94 20.78
CA THR A 333 23.50 -4.26 21.37
C THR A 333 24.68 -4.63 22.26
N GLU A 334 24.44 -4.91 23.55
CA GLU A 334 25.43 -5.32 24.52
C GLU A 334 25.84 -6.78 24.32
N SER A 335 27.04 -7.14 24.82
CA SER A 335 27.59 -8.50 24.72
C SER A 335 26.72 -9.55 25.41
N ASN A 336 25.89 -9.16 26.39
CA ASN A 336 24.95 -10.00 27.12
C ASN A 336 23.60 -10.18 26.40
N GLY A 337 23.46 -9.59 25.20
CA GLY A 337 22.24 -9.65 24.39
C GLY A 337 21.19 -8.63 24.76
N HIS A 338 21.47 -7.67 25.66
CA HIS A 338 20.59 -6.53 25.89
C HIS A 338 20.69 -5.54 24.75
N GLU A 339 19.55 -4.99 24.36
CA GLU A 339 19.40 -4.02 23.27
C GLU A 339 19.16 -2.62 23.86
N ILE A 340 19.87 -1.62 23.38
CA ILE A 340 19.62 -0.23 23.72
C ILE A 340 18.91 0.43 22.56
N TRP A 341 17.70 0.89 22.83
CA TRP A 341 16.84 1.56 21.87
C TRP A 341 16.74 3.05 22.19
N LEU A 342 16.87 3.88 21.15
CA LEU A 342 16.47 5.29 21.23
C LEU A 342 14.95 5.35 21.02
N CYS A 343 14.22 5.60 22.08
CA CYS A 343 12.75 5.55 22.11
C CYS A 343 12.16 6.95 22.21
N PRO A 344 11.10 7.29 21.44
CA PRO A 344 10.28 8.45 21.76
C PRO A 344 9.61 8.26 23.12
N LEU A 345 9.57 9.32 23.90
CA LEU A 345 9.04 9.39 25.26
C LEU A 345 8.04 10.54 25.35
N SER A 346 6.92 10.32 26.04
CA SER A 346 5.96 11.34 26.41
C SER A 346 6.06 11.64 27.91
N LEU A 347 6.66 12.75 28.27
CA LEU A 347 6.66 13.24 29.67
C LEU A 347 5.29 13.80 30.04
N ARG A 348 4.56 14.34 29.07
CA ARG A 348 3.20 14.87 29.28
C ARG A 348 2.22 13.79 29.73
N ASP A 349 2.39 12.57 29.25
CA ASP A 349 1.51 11.42 29.56
C ASP A 349 2.16 10.46 30.56
N GLY A 350 2.80 10.99 31.59
CA GLY A 350 3.31 10.22 32.71
C GLY A 350 4.56 9.40 32.45
N GLY A 351 5.33 9.72 31.41
CA GLY A 351 6.59 9.04 31.08
C GLY A 351 6.42 7.76 30.27
N ASN A 352 5.34 7.67 29.47
CA ASN A 352 5.16 6.57 28.53
C ASN A 352 6.20 6.63 27.41
N LEU A 353 6.72 5.46 27.00
CA LEU A 353 7.65 5.33 25.90
C LEU A 353 7.29 4.13 25.02
N THR A 354 7.81 4.11 23.80
CA THR A 354 7.67 2.98 22.89
C THR A 354 8.95 2.75 22.09
N TRP A 355 9.26 1.49 21.77
CA TRP A 355 10.33 1.11 20.85
C TRP A 355 9.81 0.63 19.50
N SER A 356 8.56 0.98 19.17
CA SER A 356 8.01 0.76 17.82
C SER A 356 8.74 1.64 16.81
N SER A 357 9.36 1.05 15.80
CA SER A 357 10.05 1.77 14.72
C SER A 357 9.14 2.69 13.87
N ALA A 358 7.82 2.54 14.02
CA ALA A 358 6.85 3.46 13.42
C ALA A 358 6.71 4.78 14.21
N ALA A 359 7.01 4.77 15.52
CA ALA A 359 6.81 5.91 16.41
C ALA A 359 8.03 6.83 16.46
N GLY A 360 7.80 8.14 16.48
CA GLY A 360 8.88 9.13 16.55
C GLY A 360 8.44 10.54 16.23
N PHE A 361 9.34 11.30 15.63
CA PHE A 361 9.11 12.68 15.27
C PHE A 361 9.27 12.92 13.78
N ILE A 362 8.46 13.84 13.25
CA ILE A 362 8.62 14.44 11.94
C ILE A 362 9.30 15.79 12.14
N LEU A 363 10.37 16.03 11.40
CA LEU A 363 11.09 17.29 11.35
C LEU A 363 10.73 18.01 10.06
N SER A 364 10.07 19.15 10.18
CA SER A 364 9.70 20.01 9.04
C SER A 364 10.24 21.43 9.23
N LYS A 365 10.39 22.15 8.12
CA LYS A 365 10.87 23.53 8.15
C LYS A 365 9.83 24.45 8.78
N ASP A 366 10.24 25.22 9.80
CA ASP A 366 9.43 26.28 10.37
C ASP A 366 9.51 27.53 9.47
N ILE A 367 8.50 27.71 8.63
CA ILE A 367 8.44 28.86 7.70
C ILE A 367 8.18 30.21 8.37
N THR A 368 7.89 30.23 9.67
CA THR A 368 7.68 31.45 10.45
C THR A 368 8.99 32.07 10.95
N LYS A 369 10.08 31.28 10.85
CA LYS A 369 11.42 31.73 11.32
C LYS A 369 12.37 31.98 10.17
N PRO A 370 13.29 32.94 10.31
CA PRO A 370 14.32 33.16 9.31
C PRO A 370 15.33 32.01 9.27
N GLY A 371 15.88 31.75 8.08
CA GLY A 371 16.83 30.66 7.87
C GLY A 371 16.20 29.30 7.81
N THR A 372 16.98 28.26 8.10
CA THR A 372 16.50 26.87 8.18
C THR A 372 16.36 26.47 9.64
N VAL A 373 15.14 26.48 10.13
CA VAL A 373 14.77 25.98 11.46
C VAL A 373 13.86 24.79 11.25
N LEU A 374 14.22 23.65 11.81
CA LEU A 374 13.40 22.43 11.82
C LEU A 374 12.67 22.36 13.16
N HIS A 375 11.36 22.20 13.13
CA HIS A 375 10.60 21.90 14.35
C HIS A 375 10.23 20.41 14.39
N PHE A 376 10.03 19.91 15.61
CA PHE A 376 9.65 18.53 15.87
C PHE A 376 8.14 18.42 16.07
N THR A 377 7.52 17.52 15.36
CA THR A 377 6.12 17.11 15.58
C THR A 377 6.08 15.61 15.81
N ALA A 378 5.48 15.18 16.91
CA ALA A 378 5.25 13.75 17.15
C ALA A 378 4.39 13.17 16.01
N ASN A 379 4.71 11.97 15.53
CA ASN A 379 3.94 11.33 14.48
C ASN A 379 2.71 10.61 15.04
N ALA A 380 1.77 10.22 14.15
CA ALA A 380 0.51 9.59 14.55
C ALA A 380 0.66 8.26 15.32
N ALA A 381 1.80 7.57 15.16
CA ALA A 381 2.06 6.32 15.88
C ALA A 381 2.35 6.53 17.38
N PHE A 382 2.75 7.75 17.79
CA PHE A 382 2.93 8.15 19.18
C PHE A 382 2.84 9.69 19.31
N ASP A 383 1.64 10.23 19.15
CA ASP A 383 1.33 11.66 18.98
C ASP A 383 1.60 12.55 20.21
N SER A 384 1.78 11.93 21.38
CA SER A 384 2.11 12.62 22.62
C SER A 384 3.63 12.76 22.88
N ALA A 385 4.49 12.21 22.01
CA ALA A 385 5.94 12.27 22.19
C ALA A 385 6.45 13.74 22.29
N ASP A 386 7.36 13.98 23.22
CA ASP A 386 8.01 15.28 23.45
C ASP A 386 9.52 15.17 23.72
N SER A 387 10.03 13.96 23.86
CA SER A 387 11.36 13.62 24.35
C SER A 387 11.89 12.35 23.70
N PHE A 388 13.20 12.09 23.86
CA PHE A 388 13.80 10.77 23.59
C PHE A 388 14.44 10.18 24.83
N TYR A 389 14.47 8.85 24.89
CA TYR A 389 15.00 8.08 25.99
C TYR A 389 15.76 6.86 25.47
N LEU A 390 16.93 6.58 26.07
CA LEU A 390 17.69 5.36 25.80
C LEU A 390 17.21 4.26 26.72
N ALA A 391 16.33 3.42 26.19
CA ALA A 391 15.76 2.29 26.90
C ALA A 391 16.59 1.03 26.71
N GLU A 392 16.88 0.32 27.78
CA GLU A 392 17.45 -1.03 27.78
C GLU A 392 16.31 -2.04 27.69
N ILE A 393 16.36 -2.88 26.66
CA ILE A 393 15.36 -3.91 26.34
C ILE A 393 16.04 -5.29 26.35
N PHE A 394 15.42 -6.29 26.95
CA PHE A 394 15.86 -7.67 26.88
C PHE A 394 14.69 -8.60 26.56
N GLY A 395 14.78 -9.27 25.41
CA GLY A 395 13.63 -10.07 24.87
C GLY A 395 12.42 -9.18 24.72
N SER A 396 11.69 -8.64 24.50
CA SER A 396 10.50 -7.75 24.47
C SER A 396 10.15 -7.09 25.81
N LYS A 397 11.07 -7.05 26.80
CA LYS A 397 10.81 -6.43 28.11
C LYS A 397 11.67 -5.20 28.31
N TYR A 398 11.04 -4.11 28.74
CA TYR A 398 11.72 -2.92 29.23
C TYR A 398 12.41 -3.24 30.56
N ILE A 399 13.72 -2.97 30.64
CA ILE A 399 14.57 -3.20 31.81
C ILE A 399 14.76 -1.89 32.58
N GLY A 400 15.01 -0.79 31.88
CA GLY A 400 15.29 0.51 32.50
C GLY A 400 16.01 1.47 31.56
N ALA A 401 16.61 2.51 32.13
CA ALA A 401 17.47 3.43 31.41
C ALA A 401 18.78 2.76 31.01
N SER A 402 19.32 3.06 29.84
CA SER A 402 20.67 2.66 29.46
C SER A 402 21.69 3.17 30.45
N LYS A 403 22.55 2.24 30.94
CA LYS A 403 23.66 2.54 31.83
C LYS A 403 25.00 2.68 31.07
N THR A 404 25.06 2.14 29.87
CA THR A 404 26.29 1.99 29.05
C THR A 404 26.47 3.13 28.08
N ILE A 405 25.44 3.51 27.31
CA ILE A 405 25.52 4.59 26.32
C ILE A 405 24.64 5.77 26.72
N LYS A 406 25.01 6.97 26.30
CA LYS A 406 24.38 8.20 26.74
C LYS A 406 24.29 9.26 25.63
N ILE A 407 23.35 10.20 25.79
CA ILE A 407 23.25 11.44 25.05
C ILE A 407 23.73 12.56 25.94
N ALA A 408 24.83 13.23 25.59
CA ALA A 408 25.40 14.30 26.38
C ALA A 408 25.55 13.95 27.90
N GLY A 409 25.93 12.70 28.20
CA GLY A 409 26.11 12.21 29.58
C GLY A 409 24.85 11.71 30.29
N LEU A 410 23.66 11.79 29.66
CA LEU A 410 22.39 11.38 30.22
C LEU A 410 21.73 10.29 29.33
N PRO A 411 20.88 9.39 29.87
CA PRO A 411 20.15 8.42 29.08
C PRO A 411 18.91 9.01 28.38
N TYR A 412 18.79 10.33 28.26
CA TYR A 412 17.62 10.99 27.68
C TYR A 412 17.94 12.38 27.13
N ILE A 413 17.07 12.84 26.26
CA ILE A 413 16.99 14.22 25.79
C ILE A 413 15.53 14.68 25.94
N PHE A 414 15.25 15.51 26.93
CA PHE A 414 13.91 15.94 27.29
C PHE A 414 13.46 17.17 26.55
N TYR A 415 12.18 17.21 26.15
CA TYR A 415 11.51 18.31 25.50
C TYR A 415 12.32 18.88 24.33
N VAL A 416 12.44 18.07 23.26
CA VAL A 416 13.07 18.52 22.00
C VAL A 416 12.28 19.67 21.40
N LYS A 417 12.94 20.80 21.13
CA LYS A 417 12.30 22.08 20.75
C LYS A 417 12.43 22.37 19.26
N GLY A 418 13.56 22.02 18.67
CA GLY A 418 13.86 22.28 17.27
C GLY A 418 15.35 22.23 16.98
N MET A 419 15.69 22.27 15.70
CA MET A 419 17.06 22.35 15.20
C MET A 419 17.23 23.59 14.33
N THR A 420 18.19 24.46 14.64
CA THR A 420 18.52 25.65 13.85
C THR A 420 19.80 25.37 13.06
N LYS A 421 19.75 25.49 11.74
CA LYS A 421 20.92 25.30 10.87
C LYS A 421 21.93 26.43 11.13
N THR A 422 23.19 26.06 11.33
CA THR A 422 24.28 27.00 11.63
C THR A 422 25.20 27.24 10.43
N ASN A 423 25.22 26.27 9.48
CA ASN A 423 25.96 26.39 8.20
C ASN A 423 25.22 25.63 7.10
#